data_57efde06bd6d034b6bbf8dcd81c47265
#
_entry.id   57efde06bd6d034b6bbf8dcd81c47265
#
_cell.length_a   1.000
_cell.length_b   1.000
_cell.length_c   1.000
_cell.angle_alpha   90.00
_cell.angle_beta   90.00
_cell.angle_gamma   90.00
#
_symmetry.space_group_name_H-M   'P 1'
#
loop_
_entity.id
_entity.type
_entity.pdbx_description
1 polymer ?
#
loop_
_entity_poly.entity_id
_entity_poly.type
_entity_poly.pdbx_seq_one_letter_code
_entity_poly.pdbx_strand_id
1 'polypeptide(L)'
;KHLLEKPEVVAMHAEAMHEQTTHGTIETYQRELLTYREPYMRAAIFYLLNAYSDNGTVSFGTYDINNYNSLFLRRLRELTKSPYEIELKYYPATYVEEGLQYVEPEDLIFIPVGAYHPPLLIGGLSEGFDTYAFNHQQLHNILSEMENKFVLCYKYSPRLRDLYVDFSLTCVSKYGTPTRHEHLAEDVIITNF
;
A
#
# COMPACT_ATOMS: atom_id res chain seq x y z
N LYS A 1 7.18 -5.11 10.77
CA LYS A 1 7.62 -5.71 12.03
C LYS A 1 8.78 -4.93 12.62
N HIS A 2 9.98 -4.96 12.06
CA HIS A 2 11.20 -4.35 12.63
C HIS A 2 11.10 -2.83 12.83
N LEU A 3 10.36 -2.14 11.98
CA LEU A 3 10.10 -0.71 12.10
C LEU A 3 9.36 -0.37 13.40
N LEU A 4 8.49 -1.24 13.88
CA LEU A 4 7.74 -1.04 15.13
C LEU A 4 8.48 -1.57 16.35
N GLU A 5 9.34 -2.57 16.17
CA GLU A 5 10.14 -3.11 17.27
C GLU A 5 11.21 -2.13 17.75
N LYS A 6 11.93 -1.49 16.80
CA LYS A 6 13.02 -0.54 17.10
C LYS A 6 13.05 0.60 16.08
N PRO A 7 12.06 1.49 16.05
CA PRO A 7 11.98 2.58 15.08
C PRO A 7 13.19 3.53 15.15
N GLU A 8 13.79 3.72 16.31
CA GLU A 8 15.02 4.52 16.46
C GLU A 8 16.19 3.94 15.66
N VAL A 9 16.37 2.62 15.68
CA VAL A 9 17.44 1.94 14.93
C VAL A 9 17.20 2.08 13.43
N VAL A 10 15.94 1.90 12.98
CA VAL A 10 15.56 2.11 11.57
C VAL A 10 15.80 3.56 11.16
N ALA A 11 15.41 4.52 12.00
CA ALA A 11 15.60 5.94 11.71
C ALA A 11 17.09 6.31 11.62
N MET A 12 17.92 5.79 12.51
CA MET A 12 19.38 5.99 12.49
C MET A 12 20.01 5.47 11.20
N HIS A 13 19.66 4.24 10.79
CA HIS A 13 20.15 3.67 9.52
C HIS A 13 19.64 4.48 8.32
N ALA A 14 18.37 4.87 8.30
CA ALA A 14 17.80 5.66 7.21
C ALA A 14 18.48 7.03 7.07
N GLU A 15 18.77 7.70 8.17
CA GLU A 15 19.48 8.99 8.18
C GLU A 15 20.91 8.86 7.63
N ALA A 16 21.69 7.91 8.15
CA ALA A 16 23.04 7.65 7.70
C ALA A 16 23.13 7.23 6.22
N MET A 17 22.16 6.45 5.76
CA MET A 17 22.07 6.04 4.35
C MET A 17 21.63 7.19 3.45
N HIS A 18 20.68 8.02 3.89
CA HIS A 18 20.23 9.17 3.13
C HIS A 18 21.38 10.14 2.82
N GLU A 19 22.24 10.43 3.80
CA GLU A 19 23.40 11.31 3.61
C GLU A 19 24.38 10.82 2.53
N GLN A 20 24.39 9.52 2.26
CA GLN A 20 25.25 8.88 1.27
C GLN A 20 24.52 8.54 -0.04
N THR A 21 23.21 8.83 -0.12
CA THR A 21 22.39 8.44 -1.25
C THR A 21 22.63 9.35 -2.48
N THR A 22 22.82 8.71 -3.61
CA THR A 22 22.86 9.33 -4.95
C THR A 22 21.79 8.66 -5.82
N HIS A 23 21.51 9.20 -7.01
CA HIS A 23 20.59 8.55 -7.94
C HIS A 23 20.97 7.10 -8.26
N GLY A 24 22.25 6.81 -8.49
CA GLY A 24 22.73 5.45 -8.75
C GLY A 24 22.59 4.53 -7.52
N THR A 25 22.63 5.08 -6.32
CA THR A 25 22.44 4.32 -5.08
C THR A 25 20.98 3.88 -4.91
N ILE A 26 20.01 4.68 -5.35
CA ILE A 26 18.58 4.35 -5.27
C ILE A 26 18.28 3.08 -6.07
N GLU A 27 18.78 3.00 -7.31
CA GLU A 27 18.60 1.80 -8.14
C GLU A 27 19.23 0.56 -7.49
N THR A 28 20.38 0.72 -6.84
CA THR A 28 21.02 -0.36 -6.09
C THR A 28 20.17 -0.79 -4.90
N TYR A 29 19.65 0.15 -4.12
CA TYR A 29 18.76 -0.15 -3.00
C TYR A 29 17.52 -0.92 -3.45
N GLN A 30 16.91 -0.50 -4.55
CA GLN A 30 15.73 -1.16 -5.11
C GLN A 30 16.02 -2.61 -5.53
N ARG A 31 17.11 -2.82 -6.27
CA ARG A 31 17.50 -4.14 -6.76
C ARG A 31 17.91 -5.09 -5.63
N GLU A 32 18.57 -4.57 -4.61
CA GLU A 32 19.18 -5.37 -3.56
C GLU A 32 18.37 -5.40 -2.26
N LEU A 33 17.20 -4.77 -2.21
CA LEU A 33 16.36 -4.67 -1.01
C LEU A 33 16.18 -6.02 -0.30
N LEU A 34 15.91 -7.07 -1.05
CA LEU A 34 15.67 -8.42 -0.49
C LEU A 34 16.93 -9.16 -0.12
N THR A 35 18.10 -8.72 -0.59
CA THR A 35 19.40 -9.39 -0.34
C THR A 35 20.06 -8.93 0.96
N TYR A 36 19.65 -7.78 1.50
CA TYR A 36 20.19 -7.29 2.76
C TYR A 36 19.82 -8.21 3.92
N ARG A 37 20.86 -8.74 4.60
CA ARG A 37 20.67 -9.69 5.70
C ARG A 37 20.22 -9.02 7.00
N GLU A 38 20.73 -7.82 7.26
CA GLU A 38 20.41 -7.08 8.47
C GLU A 38 18.98 -6.51 8.36
N PRO A 39 18.04 -6.91 9.25
CA PRO A 39 16.62 -6.60 9.10
C PRO A 39 16.29 -5.11 9.30
N TYR A 40 16.99 -4.40 10.17
CA TYR A 40 16.75 -2.97 10.41
C TYR A 40 17.30 -2.12 9.27
N MET A 41 18.43 -2.50 8.68
CA MET A 41 18.94 -1.86 7.46
C MET A 41 17.98 -2.06 6.29
N ARG A 42 17.46 -3.28 6.12
CA ARG A 42 16.45 -3.55 5.09
C ARG A 42 15.18 -2.72 5.31
N ALA A 43 14.73 -2.58 6.55
CA ALA A 43 13.60 -1.72 6.89
C ALA A 43 13.90 -0.24 6.61
N ALA A 44 15.12 0.24 6.85
CA ALA A 44 15.55 1.59 6.54
C ALA A 44 15.58 1.85 5.02
N ILE A 45 16.10 0.90 4.23
CA ILE A 45 16.08 1.00 2.76
C ILE A 45 14.65 1.05 2.22
N PHE A 46 13.78 0.17 2.70
CA PHE A 46 12.38 0.18 2.32
C PHE A 46 11.72 1.53 2.62
N TYR A 47 11.99 2.07 3.80
CA TYR A 47 11.50 3.37 4.24
C TYR A 47 12.01 4.50 3.33
N LEU A 48 13.30 4.52 2.99
CA LEU A 48 13.90 5.51 2.10
C LEU A 48 13.32 5.43 0.68
N LEU A 49 13.20 4.22 0.12
CA LEU A 49 12.60 4.03 -1.20
C LEU A 49 11.15 4.53 -1.24
N ASN A 50 10.38 4.28 -0.17
CA ASN A 50 9.04 4.82 -0.05
C ASN A 50 9.04 6.35 0.01
N ALA A 51 9.97 6.95 0.77
CA ALA A 51 10.09 8.40 0.91
C ALA A 51 10.54 9.10 -0.38
N TYR A 52 11.38 8.46 -1.19
CA TYR A 52 11.85 9.00 -2.48
C TYR A 52 10.84 8.82 -3.61
N SER A 53 9.93 7.86 -3.49
CA SER A 53 8.94 7.54 -4.52
C SER A 53 7.89 8.64 -4.65
N ASP A 54 7.56 9.03 -5.88
CA ASP A 54 6.50 10.00 -6.15
C ASP A 54 5.11 9.52 -5.71
N ASN A 55 4.89 8.20 -5.68
CA ASN A 55 3.58 7.59 -5.37
C ASN A 55 3.60 6.65 -4.17
N GLY A 56 4.66 6.64 -3.37
CA GLY A 56 4.81 5.71 -2.24
C GLY A 56 4.98 4.25 -2.65
N THR A 57 5.33 3.97 -3.91
CA THR A 57 5.54 2.61 -4.43
C THR A 57 7.02 2.26 -4.45
N VAL A 58 7.41 1.27 -3.63
CA VAL A 58 8.82 0.87 -3.49
C VAL A 58 9.34 0.08 -4.70
N SER A 59 8.46 -0.60 -5.43
CA SER A 59 8.84 -1.54 -6.50
C SER A 59 8.85 -0.90 -7.90
N PHE A 60 8.04 0.12 -8.13
CA PHE A 60 7.86 0.73 -9.46
C PHE A 60 7.65 2.23 -9.32
N GLY A 61 8.21 3.00 -10.20
CA GLY A 61 7.97 4.44 -10.27
C GLY A 61 9.25 5.25 -10.41
N THR A 62 9.06 6.53 -10.46
CA THR A 62 10.13 7.52 -10.42
C THR A 62 10.52 7.82 -8.98
N TYR A 63 11.81 8.00 -8.75
CA TYR A 63 12.37 8.32 -7.45
C TYR A 63 13.11 9.64 -7.52
N ASP A 64 12.78 10.53 -6.59
CA ASP A 64 13.51 11.78 -6.41
C ASP A 64 14.00 11.89 -4.96
N ILE A 65 15.31 12.05 -4.78
CA ILE A 65 15.92 12.26 -3.46
C ILE A 65 15.33 13.49 -2.77
N ASN A 66 14.93 14.49 -3.55
CA ASN A 66 14.34 15.73 -3.02
C ASN A 66 12.95 15.53 -2.41
N ASN A 67 12.29 14.40 -2.66
CA ASN A 67 11.04 14.04 -1.99
C ASN A 67 11.26 13.70 -0.51
N TYR A 68 12.50 13.44 -0.11
CA TYR A 68 12.82 13.16 1.27
C TYR A 68 12.53 14.37 2.18
N ASN A 69 11.79 14.10 3.24
CA ASN A 69 11.48 15.09 4.24
C ASN A 69 11.90 14.58 5.62
N SER A 70 12.75 15.36 6.31
CA SER A 70 13.22 15.02 7.66
C SER A 70 12.08 14.86 8.70
N LEU A 71 10.89 15.40 8.43
CA LEU A 71 9.70 15.15 9.25
C LEU A 71 9.30 13.66 9.26
N PHE A 72 9.61 12.90 8.20
CA PHE A 72 9.37 11.47 8.19
C PHE A 72 10.20 10.74 9.25
N LEU A 73 11.49 11.08 9.39
CA LEU A 73 12.34 10.49 10.43
C LEU A 73 11.87 10.86 11.83
N ARG A 74 11.42 12.10 12.01
CA ARG A 74 10.84 12.54 13.28
C ARG A 74 9.60 11.71 13.62
N ARG A 75 8.68 11.56 12.69
CA ARG A 75 7.47 10.71 12.86
C ARG A 75 7.83 9.26 13.15
N LEU A 76 8.84 8.74 12.49
CA LEU A 76 9.32 7.38 12.73
C LEU A 76 9.81 7.19 14.16
N ARG A 77 10.58 8.15 14.69
CA ARG A 77 11.04 8.17 16.09
C ARG A 77 9.87 8.37 17.09
N GLU A 78 8.82 9.06 16.68
CA GLU A 78 7.63 9.27 17.50
C GLU A 78 6.70 8.06 17.56
N LEU A 79 6.85 7.05 16.67
CA LEU A 79 6.04 5.83 16.70
C LEU A 79 6.15 5.07 18.04
N THR A 80 7.29 5.14 18.72
CA THR A 80 7.46 4.54 20.06
C THR A 80 6.63 5.21 21.14
N LYS A 81 6.14 6.41 20.86
CA LYS A 81 5.32 7.23 21.79
C LYS A 81 3.83 7.11 21.52
N SER A 82 3.43 6.21 20.62
CA SER A 82 2.03 5.99 20.31
C SER A 82 1.29 5.56 21.59
N PRO A 83 0.17 6.22 21.95
CA PRO A 83 -0.65 5.80 23.08
C PRO A 83 -1.45 4.53 22.78
N TYR A 84 -1.36 4.00 21.57
CA TYR A 84 -2.06 2.80 21.15
C TYR A 84 -1.12 1.60 21.19
N GLU A 85 -1.49 0.59 21.95
CA GLU A 85 -0.91 -0.74 21.84
C GLU A 85 -1.43 -1.37 20.53
N ILE A 86 -0.56 -1.39 19.51
CA ILE A 86 -0.88 -2.05 18.24
C ILE A 86 -0.16 -3.39 18.23
N GLU A 87 -0.89 -4.46 18.33
CA GLU A 87 -0.37 -5.80 18.04
C GLU A 87 -0.41 -6.01 16.52
N LEU A 88 0.75 -6.12 15.88
CA LEU A 88 0.85 -6.43 14.47
C LEU A 88 1.25 -7.88 14.27
N LYS A 89 0.35 -8.64 13.68
CA LYS A 89 0.61 -9.99 13.18
C LYS A 89 0.86 -9.91 11.67
N TYR A 90 1.94 -10.50 11.22
CA TYR A 90 2.26 -10.61 9.80
C TYR A 90 2.00 -12.04 9.35
N TYR A 91 1.14 -12.18 8.37
CA TYR A 91 0.86 -13.45 7.70
C TYR A 91 1.42 -13.38 6.28
N PRO A 92 2.29 -14.33 5.88
CA PRO A 92 2.77 -14.39 4.50
C PRO A 92 1.60 -14.82 3.60
N ALA A 93 1.17 -13.92 2.75
CA ALA A 93 0.16 -14.20 1.74
C ALA A 93 0.62 -13.61 0.41
N THR A 94 0.53 -14.39 -0.66
CA THR A 94 0.85 -13.94 -2.02
C THR A 94 -0.39 -13.35 -2.69
N TYR A 95 -1.54 -13.89 -2.35
CA TYR A 95 -2.83 -13.47 -2.89
C TYR A 95 -3.76 -12.99 -1.78
N VAL A 96 -4.71 -12.12 -2.12
CA VAL A 96 -5.68 -11.58 -1.17
C VAL A 96 -6.49 -12.70 -0.51
N GLU A 97 -6.86 -13.70 -1.27
CA GLU A 97 -7.61 -14.87 -0.82
C GLU A 97 -6.89 -15.65 0.29
N GLU A 98 -5.56 -15.76 0.17
CA GLU A 98 -4.73 -16.39 1.20
C GLU A 98 -4.73 -15.54 2.47
N GLY A 99 -4.70 -14.21 2.34
CA GLY A 99 -4.77 -13.28 3.47
C GLY A 99 -6.12 -13.33 4.18
N LEU A 100 -7.20 -13.45 3.43
CA LEU A 100 -8.56 -13.52 3.98
C LEU A 100 -8.84 -14.80 4.80
N GLN A 101 -8.05 -15.85 4.64
CA GLN A 101 -8.15 -17.07 5.47
C GLN A 101 -7.77 -16.84 6.94
N TYR A 102 -7.07 -15.76 7.25
CA TYR A 102 -6.66 -15.42 8.61
C TYR A 102 -7.60 -14.43 9.30
N VAL A 103 -8.68 -14.03 8.61
CA VAL A 103 -9.65 -13.06 9.13
C VAL A 103 -10.65 -13.76 10.05
N GLU A 104 -10.84 -13.22 11.25
CA GLU A 104 -11.86 -13.68 12.20
C GLU A 104 -13.19 -12.95 11.97
N PRO A 105 -14.33 -13.50 12.38
CA PRO A 105 -15.66 -12.91 12.10
C PRO A 105 -15.87 -11.47 12.58
N GLU A 106 -15.17 -11.06 13.63
CA GLU A 106 -15.26 -9.71 14.22
C GLU A 106 -14.28 -8.70 13.58
N ASP A 107 -13.40 -9.16 12.71
CA ASP A 107 -12.37 -8.30 12.12
C ASP A 107 -12.96 -7.33 11.09
N LEU A 108 -12.40 -6.13 11.07
CA LEU A 108 -12.61 -5.18 9.99
C LEU A 108 -11.55 -5.40 8.90
N ILE A 109 -11.99 -5.72 7.70
CA ILE A 109 -11.11 -5.91 6.55
C ILE A 109 -10.84 -4.54 5.90
N PHE A 110 -9.57 -4.16 5.75
CA PHE A 110 -9.16 -2.96 5.04
C PHE A 110 -8.23 -3.32 3.89
N ILE A 111 -8.66 -3.04 2.65
CA ILE A 111 -7.88 -3.37 1.44
C ILE A 111 -7.66 -2.11 0.60
N PRO A 112 -6.45 -1.53 0.60
CA PRO A 112 -6.06 -0.45 -0.31
C PRO A 112 -5.72 -1.03 -1.68
N VAL A 113 -6.71 -1.18 -2.56
CA VAL A 113 -6.53 -1.83 -3.87
C VAL A 113 -5.76 -0.93 -4.85
N GLY A 114 -5.97 0.38 -4.80
CA GLY A 114 -5.35 1.31 -5.73
C GLY A 114 -6.10 1.42 -7.07
N ALA A 115 -5.39 1.39 -8.20
CA ALA A 115 -6.00 1.59 -9.51
C ALA A 115 -6.86 0.38 -9.92
N TYR A 116 -8.04 0.67 -10.50
CA TYR A 116 -8.87 -0.34 -11.15
C TYR A 116 -8.34 -0.59 -12.56
N HIS A 117 -7.76 -1.75 -12.75
CA HIS A 117 -7.39 -2.25 -14.07
C HIS A 117 -8.38 -3.32 -14.48
N PRO A 118 -9.29 -3.05 -15.45
CA PRO A 118 -10.13 -4.10 -15.98
C PRO A 118 -9.21 -5.20 -16.53
N PRO A 119 -9.56 -6.49 -16.37
CA PRO A 119 -8.77 -7.55 -16.97
C PRO A 119 -8.72 -7.28 -18.48
N LEU A 120 -7.62 -6.71 -18.92
CA LEU A 120 -7.32 -6.62 -20.33
C LEU A 120 -7.25 -8.05 -20.82
N LEU A 121 -8.03 -8.36 -21.85
CA LEU A 121 -8.08 -9.65 -22.50
C LEU A 121 -6.67 -10.24 -22.55
N ILE A 122 -6.54 -11.41 -21.98
CA ILE A 122 -5.33 -12.22 -21.85
C ILE A 122 -4.81 -12.55 -23.24
N GLY A 123 -4.26 -11.59 -23.96
CA GLY A 123 -3.85 -11.80 -25.34
C GLY A 123 -2.82 -10.80 -25.86
N GLY A 124 -2.39 -9.87 -25.02
CA GLY A 124 -1.48 -8.81 -25.44
C GLY A 124 -0.53 -8.34 -24.36
N LEU A 125 -0.15 -9.22 -23.47
CA LEU A 125 0.86 -8.91 -22.45
C LEU A 125 2.21 -8.75 -23.13
N SER A 126 2.69 -7.52 -23.27
CA SER A 126 4.11 -7.25 -23.47
C SER A 126 4.86 -7.87 -22.28
N GLU A 127 5.92 -8.60 -22.58
CA GLU A 127 6.85 -9.16 -21.60
C GLU A 127 7.20 -8.10 -20.54
N GLY A 128 6.81 -8.33 -19.28
CA GLY A 128 7.12 -7.46 -18.16
C GLY A 128 5.93 -6.91 -17.38
N PHE A 129 4.70 -6.99 -17.87
CA PHE A 129 3.50 -6.70 -17.11
C PHE A 129 2.82 -8.00 -16.67
N ASP A 130 3.23 -8.43 -15.60
CA ASP A 130 2.75 -9.21 -14.49
C ASP A 130 1.63 -10.21 -14.67
N THR A 131 2.06 -11.39 -14.38
CA THR A 131 1.37 -12.55 -13.78
C THR A 131 0.49 -12.22 -12.56
N TYR A 132 0.41 -10.98 -12.10
CA TYR A 132 -0.36 -10.50 -10.94
C TYR A 132 -1.52 -9.58 -11.32
N ALA A 133 -2.23 -9.91 -12.37
CA ALA A 133 -3.48 -9.20 -12.64
C ALA A 133 -4.46 -9.45 -11.48
N PHE A 134 -4.63 -8.44 -10.64
CA PHE A 134 -5.56 -8.47 -9.52
C PHE A 134 -6.97 -8.71 -10.06
N ASN A 135 -7.60 -9.82 -9.64
CA ASN A 135 -8.93 -10.18 -10.10
C ASN A 135 -10.00 -9.47 -9.24
N HIS A 136 -10.42 -8.30 -9.70
CA HIS A 136 -11.42 -7.49 -9.01
C HIS A 136 -12.78 -8.20 -8.85
N GLN A 137 -13.19 -9.01 -9.83
CA GLN A 137 -14.44 -9.77 -9.76
C GLN A 137 -14.35 -10.88 -8.72
N GLN A 138 -13.21 -11.53 -8.61
CA GLN A 138 -12.98 -12.56 -7.61
C GLN A 138 -12.99 -11.96 -6.21
N LEU A 139 -12.32 -10.81 -6.01
CA LEU A 139 -12.38 -10.08 -4.74
C LEU A 139 -13.82 -9.71 -4.38
N HIS A 140 -14.59 -9.16 -5.33
CA HIS A 140 -16.00 -8.85 -5.11
C HIS A 140 -16.77 -10.07 -4.65
N ASN A 141 -16.64 -11.21 -5.35
CA ASN A 141 -17.36 -12.43 -5.02
C ASN A 141 -17.04 -12.93 -3.60
N ILE A 142 -15.75 -12.96 -3.24
CA ILE A 142 -15.31 -13.38 -1.90
C ILE A 142 -15.90 -12.46 -0.82
N LEU A 143 -15.78 -11.14 -1.00
CA LEU A 143 -16.29 -10.18 -0.01
C LEU A 143 -17.81 -10.17 0.09
N SER A 144 -18.52 -10.54 -0.99
CA SER A 144 -19.98 -10.66 -0.97
C SER A 144 -20.48 -11.86 -0.16
N GLU A 145 -19.63 -12.88 0.01
CA GLU A 145 -19.93 -14.09 0.79
C GLU A 145 -19.51 -13.96 2.26
N MET A 146 -18.67 -12.95 2.58
CA MET A 146 -18.19 -12.73 3.94
C MET A 146 -19.16 -11.88 4.77
N GLU A 147 -19.32 -12.25 6.05
CA GLU A 147 -20.10 -11.45 7.02
C GLU A 147 -19.31 -10.28 7.61
N ASN A 148 -18.00 -10.27 7.40
CA ASN A 148 -17.11 -9.25 7.92
C ASN A 148 -17.41 -7.86 7.34
N LYS A 149 -17.24 -6.84 8.16
CA LYS A 149 -17.20 -5.47 7.67
C LYS A 149 -15.94 -5.23 6.87
N PHE A 150 -16.06 -4.55 5.74
CA PHE A 150 -14.89 -4.21 4.95
C PHE A 150 -14.89 -2.76 4.45
N VAL A 151 -13.68 -2.28 4.19
CA VAL A 151 -13.39 -1.00 3.53
C VAL A 151 -12.41 -1.25 2.40
N LEU A 152 -12.81 -0.98 1.15
CA LEU A 152 -11.92 -0.99 0.00
C LEU A 152 -11.62 0.45 -0.42
N CYS A 153 -10.37 0.71 -0.78
CA CYS A 153 -9.95 2.00 -1.33
C CYS A 153 -9.43 1.79 -2.75
N TYR A 154 -10.11 2.41 -3.71
CA TYR A 154 -9.73 2.41 -5.12
C TYR A 154 -9.40 3.82 -5.60
N LYS A 155 -8.58 3.93 -6.62
CA LYS A 155 -8.61 5.10 -7.50
C LYS A 155 -9.94 5.14 -8.25
N TYR A 156 -10.52 6.34 -8.40
CA TYR A 156 -11.83 6.46 -9.01
C TYR A 156 -11.86 5.88 -10.43
N SER A 157 -12.88 5.05 -10.68
CA SER A 157 -13.26 4.57 -12.00
C SER A 157 -14.78 4.42 -12.07
N PRO A 158 -15.44 4.90 -13.13
CA PRO A 158 -16.89 4.73 -13.28
C PRO A 158 -17.35 3.27 -13.23
N ARG A 159 -16.51 2.34 -13.70
CA ARG A 159 -16.79 0.89 -13.73
C ARG A 159 -16.94 0.25 -12.35
N LEU A 160 -16.39 0.88 -11.32
CA LEU A 160 -16.52 0.37 -9.94
C LEU A 160 -17.97 0.40 -9.46
N ARG A 161 -18.81 1.28 -9.99
CA ARG A 161 -20.24 1.32 -9.66
C ARG A 161 -20.98 0.07 -10.14
N ASP A 162 -20.63 -0.39 -11.32
CA ASP A 162 -21.26 -1.59 -11.89
C ASP A 162 -20.79 -2.83 -11.14
N LEU A 163 -19.50 -2.88 -10.79
CA LEU A 163 -18.92 -4.02 -10.09
C LEU A 163 -19.40 -4.13 -8.64
N TYR A 164 -19.54 -3.01 -7.94
CA TYR A 164 -19.87 -2.97 -6.51
C TYR A 164 -21.27 -2.37 -6.25
N VAL A 165 -22.23 -2.64 -7.15
CA VAL A 165 -23.58 -2.05 -7.11
C VAL A 165 -24.32 -2.31 -5.81
N ASP A 166 -24.05 -3.44 -5.14
CA ASP A 166 -24.69 -3.88 -3.91
C ASP A 166 -24.06 -3.28 -2.64
N PHE A 167 -23.01 -2.48 -2.79
CA PHE A 167 -22.25 -1.91 -1.68
C PHE A 167 -22.34 -0.37 -1.66
N SER A 168 -21.98 0.22 -0.53
CA SER A 168 -21.95 1.68 -0.37
C SER A 168 -20.66 2.24 -1.01
N LEU A 169 -20.81 3.17 -1.99
CA LEU A 169 -19.71 3.84 -2.66
C LEU A 169 -19.65 5.31 -2.27
N THR A 170 -18.54 5.74 -1.73
CA THR A 170 -18.26 7.14 -1.41
C THR A 170 -17.09 7.64 -2.24
N CYS A 171 -17.36 8.56 -3.18
CA CYS A 171 -16.32 9.24 -3.94
C CYS A 171 -15.59 10.25 -3.05
N VAL A 172 -14.27 10.31 -3.17
CA VAL A 172 -13.38 11.16 -2.38
C VAL A 172 -12.54 12.03 -3.32
N SER A 173 -12.49 13.33 -3.05
CA SER A 173 -11.70 14.30 -3.81
C SER A 173 -10.20 14.18 -3.48
N LYS A 174 -9.35 14.83 -4.27
CA LYS A 174 -7.90 14.92 -4.02
C LYS A 174 -7.52 15.49 -2.65
N TYR A 175 -8.46 16.13 -1.95
CA TYR A 175 -8.25 16.67 -0.61
C TYR A 175 -8.74 15.73 0.50
N GLY A 176 -9.12 14.50 0.17
CA GLY A 176 -9.61 13.51 1.14
C GLY A 176 -11.04 13.79 1.63
N THR A 177 -11.79 14.68 0.96
CA THR A 177 -13.17 15.02 1.34
C THR A 177 -14.18 14.29 0.45
N PRO A 178 -15.29 13.77 1.02
CA PRO A 178 -16.36 13.19 0.21
C PRO A 178 -16.90 14.18 -0.84
N THR A 179 -17.15 13.68 -2.05
CA THR A 179 -17.70 14.47 -3.14
C THR A 179 -18.83 13.74 -3.86
N ARG A 180 -19.84 14.50 -4.29
CA ARG A 180 -20.92 13.99 -5.16
C ARG A 180 -20.62 14.19 -6.64
N HIS A 181 -19.57 14.93 -6.95
CA HIS A 181 -19.18 15.28 -8.32
C HIS A 181 -18.11 14.32 -8.81
N GLU A 182 -18.45 13.45 -9.74
CA GLU A 182 -17.53 12.43 -10.27
C GLU A 182 -16.26 13.01 -10.88
N HIS A 183 -16.37 14.17 -11.56
CA HIS A 183 -15.20 14.83 -12.16
C HIS A 183 -14.21 15.38 -11.14
N LEU A 184 -14.59 15.44 -9.85
CA LEU A 184 -13.70 15.82 -8.74
C LEU A 184 -13.22 14.62 -7.93
N ALA A 185 -13.73 13.41 -8.24
CA ALA A 185 -13.34 12.21 -7.53
C ALA A 185 -11.96 11.72 -7.99
N GLU A 186 -11.06 11.54 -7.07
CA GLU A 186 -9.78 10.85 -7.29
C GLU A 186 -9.79 9.43 -6.74
N ASP A 187 -10.47 9.25 -5.63
CA ASP A 187 -10.57 7.95 -4.97
C ASP A 187 -12.04 7.59 -4.72
N VAL A 188 -12.29 6.31 -4.50
CA VAL A 188 -13.57 5.80 -4.05
C VAL A 188 -13.37 4.84 -2.89
N ILE A 189 -14.18 5.01 -1.85
CA ILE A 189 -14.25 4.12 -0.71
C ILE A 189 -15.51 3.27 -0.85
N ILE A 190 -15.36 1.95 -0.75
CA ILE A 190 -16.44 0.98 -0.86
C ILE A 190 -16.56 0.23 0.45
N THR A 191 -17.78 0.15 0.99
CA THR A 191 -18.06 -0.52 2.27
C THR A 191 -19.37 -1.31 2.20
N ASN A 192 -19.52 -2.31 3.09
CA ASN A 192 -20.76 -3.08 3.25
C ASN A 192 -21.57 -2.71 4.51
N PHE A 193 -21.30 -1.54 5.09
CA PHE A 193 -22.00 -1.06 6.29
C PHE A 193 -22.28 0.43 6.19
#